data_c7abaf39f36869f82a18c5c7e390e5a6
#
_entry.id   c7abaf39f36869f82a18c5c7e390e5a6
#
_cell.length_a   1.000
_cell.length_b   1.000
_cell.length_c   1.000
_cell.angle_alpha   90.00
_cell.angle_beta   90.00
_cell.angle_gamma   90.00
#
_symmetry.space_group_name_H-M   'P 1'
#
loop_
_entity.id
_entity.type
_entity.pdbx_description
1 polymer ?
#
loop_
_entity_poly.entity_id
_entity_poly.type
_entity_poly.pdbx_seq_one_letter_code
_entity_poly.pdbx_strand_id
1 'polypeptide(L)'
;MSMSTEFYNFQFESIEGNKMPLKNFQGKVVLLVNTASMCGLTKQYAGLQELHEEYQDKGLVVLGVPSNSFMQEHTSEDKVKDFCETNFNITFPMTKIEEVIGSEKHPLYGWLREEHGIKPKWNFHKILIDKEGKVVNSYSSLTKPKSEKLIKIIEEKIKG
;
A
#
# COMPACT_ATOMS: atom_id res chain seq x y z
N MET A 1 -2.40 -25.33 7.25
CA MET A 1 -2.08 -24.93 6.95
C MET A 1 -1.79 -24.09 6.48
N SER A 2 -1.67 -23.72 6.18
CA SER A 2 -1.26 -23.04 5.70
C SER A 2 -1.13 -22.26 5.51
N MET A 3 -0.86 -21.97 5.38
CA MET A 3 -0.70 -21.03 5.30
C MET A 3 -0.38 -20.21 4.52
N SER A 4 -1.15 -19.54 4.24
CA SER A 4 -0.86 -18.68 3.20
C SER A 4 0.29 -17.82 3.52
N THR A 5 1.36 -18.17 3.04
CA THR A 5 2.58 -17.50 3.40
C THR A 5 3.22 -16.79 2.24
N GLU A 6 2.62 -16.89 1.04
CA GLU A 6 3.25 -16.32 -0.16
C GLU A 6 3.46 -14.81 -0.05
N PHE A 7 2.47 -14.07 0.47
CA PHE A 7 2.60 -12.64 0.67
C PHE A 7 3.84 -12.31 1.49
N TYR A 8 4.11 -13.10 2.53
CA TYR A 8 5.22 -12.85 3.44
C TYR A 8 6.58 -13.24 2.88
N ASN A 9 6.61 -13.87 1.72
CA ASN A 9 7.87 -14.20 1.05
C ASN A 9 8.44 -13.03 0.24
N PHE A 10 7.65 -11.98 0.06
CA PHE A 10 8.09 -10.80 -0.67
C PHE A 10 8.71 -9.78 0.26
N GLN A 11 9.55 -8.93 -0.29
CA GLN A 11 10.08 -7.82 0.48
C GLN A 11 10.23 -6.59 -0.41
N PHE A 12 10.12 -5.46 0.22
CA PHE A 12 10.44 -4.17 -0.38
C PHE A 12 11.72 -3.62 0.26
N GLU A 13 12.17 -2.52 -0.28
CA GLU A 13 13.14 -1.66 0.38
C GLU A 13 12.36 -0.42 0.80
N SER A 14 12.61 0.10 2.00
CA SER A 14 11.91 1.30 2.46
C SER A 14 12.41 2.53 1.70
N ILE A 15 11.64 3.60 1.78
CA ILE A 15 12.02 4.85 1.11
C ILE A 15 13.34 5.40 1.67
N GLU A 16 13.71 5.02 2.90
CA GLU A 16 15.00 5.37 3.50
C GLU A 16 16.15 4.43 3.10
N GLY A 17 15.85 3.37 2.36
CA GLY A 17 16.87 2.42 1.89
C GLY A 17 17.10 1.21 2.76
N ASN A 18 16.21 0.92 3.70
CA ASN A 18 16.33 -0.24 4.58
C ASN A 18 15.49 -1.40 4.08
N LYS A 19 15.89 -2.63 4.37
CA LYS A 19 15.09 -3.80 3.99
C LYS A 19 13.76 -3.78 4.73
N MET A 20 12.70 -4.11 4.01
CA MET A 20 11.34 -4.14 4.54
C MET A 20 10.66 -5.45 4.12
N PRO A 21 11.01 -6.57 4.76
CA PRO A 21 10.32 -7.83 4.43
C PRO A 21 8.87 -7.77 4.88
N LEU A 22 7.97 -8.26 4.05
CA LEU A 22 6.54 -8.20 4.37
C LEU A 22 6.16 -9.08 5.55
N LYS A 23 6.98 -10.09 5.88
CA LYS A 23 6.74 -10.90 7.08
C LYS A 23 6.77 -10.08 8.37
N ASN A 24 7.38 -8.89 8.34
CA ASN A 24 7.37 -8.00 9.49
C ASN A 24 5.96 -7.51 9.82
N PHE A 25 5.03 -7.61 8.88
CA PHE A 25 3.64 -7.21 9.06
C PHE A 25 2.71 -8.38 9.36
N GLN A 26 3.27 -9.58 9.57
CA GLN A 26 2.47 -10.76 9.90
C GLN A 26 1.64 -10.50 11.16
N GLY A 27 0.37 -10.90 11.12
CA GLY A 27 -0.55 -10.64 12.22
C GLY A 27 -1.24 -9.29 12.14
N LYS A 28 -0.92 -8.48 11.13
CA LYS A 28 -1.57 -7.18 10.92
C LYS A 28 -2.32 -7.17 9.60
N VAL A 29 -3.36 -6.36 9.55
CA VAL A 29 -4.07 -6.09 8.30
C VAL A 29 -3.25 -5.07 7.52
N VAL A 30 -2.99 -5.31 6.24
CA VAL A 30 -2.20 -4.39 5.41
C VAL A 30 -3.08 -3.78 4.33
N LEU A 31 -3.08 -2.47 4.25
CA LEU A 31 -3.67 -1.75 3.13
C LEU A 31 -2.53 -1.28 2.24
N LEU A 32 -2.36 -1.97 1.12
CA LEU A 32 -1.30 -1.70 0.15
C LEU A 32 -1.81 -0.71 -0.87
N VAL A 33 -1.11 0.41 -1.04
CA VAL A 33 -1.56 1.49 -1.94
C VAL A 33 -0.40 1.99 -2.79
N ASN A 34 -0.54 1.96 -4.10
CA ASN A 34 0.46 2.58 -4.97
C ASN A 34 0.15 4.08 -5.06
N THR A 35 1.15 4.91 -4.81
CA THR A 35 0.96 6.34 -4.61
C THR A 35 1.72 7.19 -5.62
N ALA A 36 1.34 8.46 -5.72
CA ALA A 36 2.01 9.41 -6.61
C ALA A 36 1.85 10.83 -6.07
N SER A 37 2.84 11.68 -6.36
CA SER A 37 2.90 13.05 -5.84
C SER A 37 2.24 14.07 -6.75
N MET A 38 2.00 13.73 -8.02
CA MET A 38 1.52 14.68 -9.04
C MET A 38 0.22 14.24 -9.71
N CYS A 39 -0.62 13.54 -8.97
CA CYS A 39 -1.90 13.01 -9.45
C CYS A 39 -3.06 13.88 -8.96
N GLY A 40 -4.14 13.90 -9.71
CA GLY A 40 -5.38 14.56 -9.25
C GLY A 40 -5.93 13.92 -7.97
N LEU A 41 -5.54 12.67 -7.67
CA LEU A 41 -5.98 11.96 -6.48
C LEU A 41 -4.98 12.03 -5.31
N THR A 42 -3.91 12.80 -5.46
CA THR A 42 -2.84 12.89 -4.44
C THR A 42 -3.35 13.32 -3.07
N LYS A 43 -4.47 14.04 -3.04
CA LYS A 43 -5.12 14.42 -1.78
C LYS A 43 -5.50 13.21 -0.92
N GLN A 44 -5.60 12.02 -1.50
CA GLN A 44 -5.90 10.81 -0.75
C GLN A 44 -4.83 10.47 0.29
N TYR A 45 -3.63 11.03 0.16
CA TYR A 45 -2.62 10.89 1.20
C TYR A 45 -3.15 11.32 2.57
N ALA A 46 -3.96 12.40 2.60
CA ALA A 46 -4.51 12.88 3.86
C ALA A 46 -5.39 11.81 4.54
N GLY A 47 -6.28 11.18 3.77
CA GLY A 47 -7.15 10.14 4.30
C GLY A 47 -6.39 8.88 4.68
N LEU A 48 -5.34 8.53 3.92
CA LEU A 48 -4.49 7.39 4.26
C LEU A 48 -3.75 7.63 5.57
N GLN A 49 -3.25 8.85 5.78
CA GLN A 49 -2.58 9.19 7.03
C GLN A 49 -3.55 9.16 8.21
N GLU A 50 -4.78 9.62 8.01
CA GLU A 50 -5.81 9.54 9.05
C GLU A 50 -6.11 8.10 9.42
N LEU A 51 -6.22 7.19 8.43
CA LEU A 51 -6.40 5.77 8.70
C LEU A 51 -5.23 5.22 9.50
N HIS A 52 -4.03 5.58 9.11
CA HIS A 52 -2.83 5.13 9.80
C HIS A 52 -2.85 5.56 11.27
N GLU A 53 -3.11 6.83 11.53
CA GLU A 53 -3.12 7.36 12.89
C GLU A 53 -4.20 6.72 13.74
N GLU A 54 -5.36 6.47 13.15
CA GLU A 54 -6.50 5.92 13.88
C GLU A 54 -6.36 4.42 14.18
N TYR A 55 -5.79 3.66 13.26
CA TYR A 55 -5.81 2.19 13.35
C TYR A 55 -4.45 1.51 13.54
N GLN A 56 -3.34 2.24 13.53
CA GLN A 56 -2.02 1.58 13.67
C GLN A 56 -1.91 0.79 14.97
N ASP A 57 -2.46 1.31 16.05
CA ASP A 57 -2.42 0.62 17.35
C ASP A 57 -3.47 -0.48 17.45
N LYS A 58 -4.35 -0.59 16.45
CA LYS A 58 -5.41 -1.60 16.41
C LYS A 58 -5.09 -2.74 15.45
N GLY A 59 -3.97 -2.66 14.77
CA GLY A 59 -3.52 -3.75 13.91
C GLY A 59 -3.57 -3.49 12.42
N LEU A 60 -3.67 -2.23 11.98
CA LEU A 60 -3.61 -1.89 10.56
C LEU A 60 -2.24 -1.31 10.21
N VAL A 61 -1.69 -1.75 9.09
CA VAL A 61 -0.54 -1.11 8.46
C VAL A 61 -1.01 -0.54 7.13
N VAL A 62 -0.85 0.78 6.95
CA VAL A 62 -1.00 1.39 5.63
C VAL A 62 0.40 1.38 5.02
N LEU A 63 0.54 0.73 3.87
CA LEU A 63 1.85 0.63 3.19
C LEU A 63 1.77 1.35 1.85
N GLY A 64 2.48 2.46 1.73
CA GLY A 64 2.52 3.24 0.50
C GLY A 64 3.65 2.77 -0.41
N VAL A 65 3.34 2.61 -1.69
CA VAL A 65 4.32 2.22 -2.71
C VAL A 65 4.35 3.33 -3.76
N PRO A 66 5.25 4.31 -3.61
CA PRO A 66 5.36 5.35 -4.64
C PRO A 66 5.73 4.72 -5.97
N SER A 67 5.05 5.12 -7.02
CA SER A 67 5.28 4.51 -8.34
C SER A 67 5.17 5.53 -9.45
N ASN A 68 6.08 5.43 -10.41
CA ASN A 68 6.01 6.24 -11.61
C ASN A 68 5.43 5.45 -12.80
N SER A 69 4.78 4.31 -12.54
CA SER A 69 4.16 3.49 -13.59
C SER A 69 3.14 4.29 -14.40
N PHE A 70 2.53 5.29 -13.78
CA PHE A 70 1.52 6.15 -14.43
C PHE A 70 2.08 7.55 -14.69
N MET A 71 3.40 7.72 -14.58
CA MET A 71 4.14 8.93 -14.95
C MET A 71 3.73 10.17 -14.16
N GLN A 72 3.32 9.99 -12.91
CA GLN A 72 2.89 11.09 -12.04
C GLN A 72 3.62 11.12 -10.70
N GLU A 73 4.79 10.50 -10.63
CA GLU A 73 5.61 10.51 -9.42
C GLU A 73 6.97 11.13 -9.70
N HIS A 74 7.61 11.66 -8.66
CA HIS A 74 9.00 12.08 -8.73
C HIS A 74 9.88 10.87 -9.00
N THR A 75 11.09 11.11 -9.52
CA THR A 75 12.03 10.03 -9.83
C THR A 75 13.09 9.85 -8.74
N SER A 76 13.01 10.60 -7.65
CA SER A 76 13.96 10.55 -6.54
C SER A 76 13.21 10.25 -5.24
N GLU A 77 13.68 9.26 -4.49
CA GLU A 77 13.10 8.92 -3.19
C GLU A 77 13.10 10.10 -2.23
N ASP A 78 14.17 10.91 -2.25
CA ASP A 78 14.26 12.08 -1.38
C ASP A 78 13.15 13.08 -1.68
N LYS A 79 12.82 13.28 -2.96
CA LYS A 79 11.76 14.21 -3.35
C LYS A 79 10.38 13.68 -2.95
N VAL A 80 10.17 12.37 -3.08
CA VAL A 80 8.89 11.76 -2.65
C VAL A 80 8.73 11.91 -1.14
N LYS A 81 9.78 11.60 -0.40
CA LYS A 81 9.75 11.68 1.06
C LYS A 81 9.49 13.11 1.52
N ASP A 82 10.22 14.07 0.96
CA ASP A 82 10.02 15.49 1.26
C ASP A 82 8.60 15.93 0.96
N PHE A 83 8.08 15.54 -0.19
CA PHE A 83 6.72 15.91 -0.60
C PHE A 83 5.70 15.38 0.44
N CYS A 84 5.82 14.12 0.81
CA CYS A 84 4.90 13.47 1.73
C CYS A 84 4.96 14.09 3.13
N GLU A 85 6.17 14.34 3.62
CA GLU A 85 6.35 14.92 4.95
C GLU A 85 5.87 16.37 4.99
N THR A 86 6.24 17.15 3.98
CA THR A 86 5.92 18.57 3.95
C THR A 86 4.44 18.85 3.77
N ASN A 87 3.79 18.09 2.91
CA ASN A 87 2.39 18.38 2.54
C ASN A 87 1.35 17.61 3.34
N PHE A 88 1.70 16.43 3.88
CA PHE A 88 0.72 15.55 4.53
C PHE A 88 1.18 14.96 5.86
N ASN A 89 2.39 15.28 6.32
CA ASN A 89 2.95 14.72 7.54
C ASN A 89 2.85 13.19 7.58
N ILE A 90 3.16 12.53 6.46
CA ILE A 90 3.03 11.08 6.33
C ILE A 90 3.97 10.38 7.31
N THR A 91 3.42 9.47 8.12
CA THR A 91 4.19 8.64 9.04
C THR A 91 4.01 7.14 8.81
N PHE A 92 3.09 6.75 7.92
CA PHE A 92 2.98 5.33 7.59
C PHE A 92 4.17 4.88 6.74
N PRO A 93 4.52 3.58 6.78
CA PRO A 93 5.68 3.09 6.03
C PRO A 93 5.49 3.25 4.52
N MET A 94 6.56 3.62 3.85
CA MET A 94 6.58 3.76 2.40
C MET A 94 7.79 3.01 1.85
N THR A 95 7.62 2.43 0.68
CA THR A 95 8.72 1.77 -0.02
C THR A 95 9.47 2.78 -0.88
N LYS A 96 10.63 2.36 -1.39
CA LYS A 96 11.28 3.14 -2.45
C LYS A 96 10.35 3.14 -3.68
N ILE A 97 10.65 3.98 -4.65
CA ILE A 97 9.86 4.06 -5.88
C ILE A 97 9.93 2.71 -6.59
N GLU A 98 8.76 2.14 -6.94
CA GLU A 98 8.66 0.84 -7.59
C GLU A 98 7.72 0.91 -8.79
N GLU A 99 7.96 0.04 -9.77
CA GLU A 99 6.97 -0.17 -10.82
C GLU A 99 5.92 -1.15 -10.31
N VAL A 100 4.67 -0.89 -10.60
CA VAL A 100 3.57 -1.76 -10.16
C VAL A 100 2.84 -2.42 -11.33
N ILE A 101 3.14 -2.00 -12.56
CA ILE A 101 2.64 -2.65 -13.78
C ILE A 101 3.80 -2.78 -14.76
N GLY A 102 3.58 -3.57 -15.82
CA GLY A 102 4.58 -3.74 -16.87
C GLY A 102 5.61 -4.80 -16.56
N SER A 103 6.60 -4.94 -17.43
CA SER A 103 7.62 -5.98 -17.31
C SER A 103 8.56 -5.79 -16.12
N GLU A 104 8.69 -4.55 -15.65
CA GLU A 104 9.59 -4.21 -14.53
C GLU A 104 8.88 -4.13 -13.19
N LYS A 105 7.63 -4.59 -13.12
CA LYS A 105 6.86 -4.49 -11.88
C LYS A 105 7.51 -5.32 -10.78
N HIS A 106 7.37 -4.82 -9.54
CA HIS A 106 7.87 -5.52 -8.37
C HIS A 106 7.23 -6.91 -8.28
N PRO A 107 7.98 -7.93 -7.84
CA PRO A 107 7.46 -9.31 -7.78
C PRO A 107 6.13 -9.47 -7.05
N LEU A 108 5.89 -8.68 -6.00
CA LEU A 108 4.61 -8.72 -5.29
C LEU A 108 3.45 -8.40 -6.24
N TYR A 109 3.60 -7.36 -7.06
CA TYR A 109 2.56 -7.00 -8.02
C TYR A 109 2.44 -8.02 -9.13
N GLY A 110 3.52 -8.73 -9.47
CA GLY A 110 3.47 -9.87 -10.37
C GLY A 110 2.61 -10.99 -9.82
N TRP A 111 2.83 -11.33 -8.56
CA TRP A 111 2.05 -12.35 -7.86
C TRP A 111 0.57 -11.97 -7.75
N LEU A 112 0.30 -10.71 -7.39
CA LEU A 112 -1.08 -10.22 -7.30
C LEU A 112 -1.80 -10.35 -8.63
N ARG A 113 -1.10 -10.05 -9.73
CA ARG A 113 -1.70 -10.18 -11.06
C ARG A 113 -1.92 -11.63 -11.44
N GLU A 114 -0.91 -12.47 -11.28
CA GLU A 114 -0.97 -13.86 -11.74
C GLU A 114 -1.89 -14.73 -10.91
N GLU A 115 -1.85 -14.59 -9.58
CA GLU A 115 -2.60 -15.45 -8.67
C GLU A 115 -3.95 -14.88 -8.28
N HIS A 116 -4.14 -13.57 -8.36
CA HIS A 116 -5.36 -12.93 -7.89
C HIS A 116 -6.04 -12.05 -8.94
N GLY A 117 -5.46 -11.93 -10.13
CA GLY A 117 -6.04 -11.13 -11.19
C GLY A 117 -6.10 -9.63 -10.88
N ILE A 118 -5.25 -9.16 -9.96
CA ILE A 118 -5.26 -7.77 -9.53
C ILE A 118 -4.14 -7.00 -10.20
N LYS A 119 -4.51 -5.90 -10.84
CA LYS A 119 -3.56 -5.01 -11.51
C LYS A 119 -3.98 -3.58 -11.22
N PRO A 120 -3.11 -2.76 -10.63
CA PRO A 120 -3.42 -1.34 -10.46
C PRO A 120 -3.71 -0.71 -11.81
N LYS A 121 -4.82 0.01 -11.92
CA LYS A 121 -5.20 0.69 -13.16
C LYS A 121 -4.86 2.16 -13.13
N TRP A 122 -4.56 2.68 -11.95
CA TRP A 122 -4.19 4.06 -11.76
C TRP A 122 -3.53 4.22 -10.38
N ASN A 123 -3.05 5.42 -10.09
CA ASN A 123 -2.49 5.76 -8.78
C ASN A 123 -3.56 5.61 -7.70
N PHE A 124 -3.16 5.28 -6.50
CA PHE A 124 -4.03 5.12 -5.33
C PHE A 124 -5.03 3.95 -5.46
N HIS A 125 -4.66 2.94 -6.21
CA HIS A 125 -5.37 1.66 -6.21
C HIS A 125 -5.03 0.94 -4.90
N LYS A 126 -6.04 0.37 -4.24
CA LYS A 126 -5.86 -0.20 -2.91
C LYS A 126 -6.08 -1.69 -2.92
N ILE A 127 -5.26 -2.40 -2.16
CA ILE A 127 -5.36 -3.86 -2.03
C ILE A 127 -5.30 -4.17 -0.54
N LEU A 128 -6.29 -4.91 -0.04
CA LEU A 128 -6.39 -5.24 1.37
C LEU A 128 -5.93 -6.67 1.61
N ILE A 129 -5.02 -6.84 2.57
CA ILE A 129 -4.44 -8.13 2.95
C ILE A 129 -4.79 -8.38 4.42
N ASP A 130 -5.26 -9.58 4.74
CA ASP A 130 -5.67 -9.87 6.11
C ASP A 130 -4.47 -10.26 6.99
N LYS A 131 -4.72 -10.57 8.26
CA LYS A 131 -3.68 -10.89 9.25
C LYS A 131 -2.88 -12.14 8.90
N GLU A 132 -3.40 -12.96 8.01
CA GLU A 132 -2.74 -14.22 7.60
C GLU A 132 -2.06 -14.11 6.24
N GLY A 133 -2.04 -12.91 5.66
CA GLY A 133 -1.41 -12.69 4.37
C GLY A 133 -2.29 -13.00 3.18
N LYS A 134 -3.58 -13.21 3.40
CA LYS A 134 -4.51 -13.49 2.31
C LYS A 134 -5.06 -12.20 1.70
N VAL A 135 -5.19 -12.18 0.39
CA VAL A 135 -5.77 -11.05 -0.32
C VAL A 135 -7.28 -11.06 -0.08
N VAL A 136 -7.78 -10.00 0.55
CA VAL A 136 -9.21 -9.87 0.84
C VAL A 136 -9.95 -9.33 -0.37
N ASN A 137 -9.48 -8.20 -0.89
CA ASN A 137 -10.13 -7.53 -2.02
C ASN A 137 -9.25 -6.40 -2.52
N SER A 138 -9.58 -5.87 -3.69
CA SER A 138 -8.95 -4.66 -4.20
C SER A 138 -10.02 -3.59 -4.40
N TYR A 139 -9.59 -2.34 -4.34
CA TYR A 139 -10.49 -1.19 -4.45
C TYR A 139 -9.89 -0.20 -5.44
N SER A 140 -10.74 0.35 -6.29
CA SER A 140 -10.29 1.27 -7.32
C SER A 140 -9.68 2.53 -6.72
N SER A 141 -8.96 3.26 -7.56
CA SER A 141 -8.37 4.55 -7.19
C SER A 141 -9.42 5.53 -6.67
N LEU A 142 -10.67 5.41 -7.12
CA LEU A 142 -11.74 6.31 -6.73
C LEU A 142 -12.32 6.02 -5.34
N THR A 143 -12.03 4.84 -4.78
CA THR A 143 -12.48 4.52 -3.43
C THR A 143 -11.66 5.34 -2.44
N LYS A 144 -12.33 6.21 -1.71
CA LYS A 144 -11.65 7.08 -0.74
C LYS A 144 -11.15 6.26 0.45
N PRO A 145 -9.98 6.61 1.00
CA PRO A 145 -9.43 5.87 2.15
C PRO A 145 -10.38 5.80 3.34
N LYS A 146 -11.17 6.85 3.57
CA LYS A 146 -12.08 6.91 4.70
C LYS A 146 -13.52 6.55 4.32
N SER A 147 -13.74 5.89 3.17
CA SER A 147 -15.08 5.46 2.79
C SER A 147 -15.63 4.44 3.79
N GLU A 148 -16.93 4.47 4.00
CA GLU A 148 -17.57 3.56 4.95
C GLU A 148 -17.30 2.09 4.64
N LYS A 149 -17.37 1.71 3.37
CA LYS A 149 -17.17 0.30 3.01
C LYS A 149 -15.76 -0.17 3.28
N LEU A 150 -14.76 0.70 3.07
CA LEU A 150 -13.38 0.32 3.31
C LEU A 150 -13.10 0.26 4.82
N ILE A 151 -13.56 1.24 5.57
CA ILE A 151 -13.41 1.24 7.02
C ILE A 151 -14.07 0.00 7.63
N LYS A 152 -15.27 -0.33 7.16
CA LYS A 152 -16.01 -1.48 7.69
C LYS A 152 -15.24 -2.78 7.50
N ILE A 153 -14.71 -3.02 6.31
CA ILE A 153 -13.97 -4.26 6.06
C ILE A 153 -12.63 -4.28 6.81
N ILE A 154 -11.98 -3.14 6.94
CA ILE A 154 -10.76 -3.05 7.73
C ILE A 154 -11.05 -3.44 9.19
N GLU A 155 -12.10 -2.88 9.76
CA GLU A 155 -12.48 -3.19 11.15
C GLU A 155 -12.83 -4.66 11.33
N GLU A 156 -13.55 -5.25 10.37
CA GLU A 156 -13.85 -6.68 10.40
C GLU A 156 -12.58 -7.52 10.40
N LYS A 157 -11.63 -7.19 9.55
CA LYS A 157 -10.39 -7.98 9.42
C LYS A 157 -9.46 -7.79 10.62
N ILE A 158 -9.49 -6.63 11.25
CA ILE A 158 -8.73 -6.39 12.48
C ILE A 158 -9.27 -7.27 13.62
N LYS A 159 -10.59 -7.43 13.70
CA LYS A 159 -11.21 -8.26 14.73
C LYS A 159 -11.01 -9.75 14.50
N GLY A 160 -10.90 -10.14 13.26
CA GLY A 160 -10.80 -11.55 12.83
C GLY A 160 -9.47 -12.26 13.12
#